data_8e8c1004d6e155c9c857b13960c4c3d1
#
_entry.id   8e8c1004d6e155c9c857b13960c4c3d1
#
_cell.length_a   1.000
_cell.length_b   1.000
_cell.length_c   1.000
_cell.angle_alpha   90.00
_cell.angle_beta   90.00
_cell.angle_gamma   90.00
#
_symmetry.space_group_name_H-M   'P 1'
#
loop_
_entity.id
_entity.type
_entity.pdbx_description
1 polymer ?
#
loop_
_entity_poly.entity_id
_entity_poly.type
_entity_poly.pdbx_seq_one_letter_code
_entity_poly.pdbx_strand_id
1 'polypeptide(L)'
;EYVEAKDKLDKLAERWTKEIEDRYEAIKKKKNNFEREEILLPKEEKEKRQQEIENLEQEALELQTLHFGSEGDYFQKRQELIKPIQDRIFTALKKLAKSDGYDLIFDKANQSSLIYALSEYDISDDILYEMGIE
;
A
#
# COMPACT_ATOMS: atom_id res chain seq x y z
N GLU A 1 -11.01 -8.19 -12.07
CA GLU A 1 -11.10 -6.84 -11.48
C GLU A 1 -10.20 -6.68 -10.23
N TYR A 2 -10.38 -7.53 -9.15
CA TYR A 2 -9.58 -7.39 -7.94
C TYR A 2 -8.07 -7.61 -8.19
N VAL A 3 -7.71 -8.65 -8.94
CA VAL A 3 -6.32 -8.94 -9.30
C VAL A 3 -5.69 -7.79 -10.09
N GLU A 4 -6.43 -7.23 -11.03
CA GLU A 4 -5.97 -6.07 -11.82
C GLU A 4 -5.81 -4.80 -10.96
N ALA A 5 -6.75 -4.55 -10.04
CA ALA A 5 -6.67 -3.43 -9.11
C ALA A 5 -5.46 -3.58 -8.19
N LYS A 6 -5.24 -4.78 -7.67
CA LYS A 6 -4.06 -5.11 -6.86
C LYS A 6 -2.77 -4.94 -7.64
N ASP A 7 -2.68 -5.46 -8.86
CA ASP A 7 -1.50 -5.35 -9.72
C ASP A 7 -1.14 -3.88 -10.02
N LYS A 8 -2.15 -3.06 -10.28
CA LYS A 8 -1.94 -1.60 -10.44
C LYS A 8 -1.38 -0.95 -9.18
N LEU A 9 -1.91 -1.33 -8.02
CA LEU A 9 -1.47 -0.79 -6.74
C LEU A 9 -0.05 -1.22 -6.41
N ASP A 10 0.28 -2.50 -6.63
CA ASP A 10 1.61 -3.05 -6.41
C ASP A 10 2.66 -2.36 -7.31
N LYS A 11 2.36 -2.15 -8.59
CA LYS A 11 3.23 -1.42 -9.52
C LYS A 11 3.45 0.04 -9.12
N LEU A 12 2.43 0.70 -8.58
CA LEU A 12 2.58 2.05 -8.04
C LEU A 12 3.50 2.06 -6.81
N ALA A 13 3.28 1.12 -5.88
CA ALA A 13 4.08 0.98 -4.68
C ALA A 13 5.56 0.69 -5.00
N GLU A 14 5.83 -0.22 -5.94
CA GLU A 14 7.18 -0.53 -6.42
C GLU A 14 7.89 0.71 -6.99
N ARG A 15 7.19 1.49 -7.82
CA ARG A 15 7.75 2.71 -8.40
C ARG A 15 8.08 3.76 -7.35
N TRP A 16 7.18 4.00 -6.41
CA TRP A 16 7.41 4.95 -5.31
C TRP A 16 8.51 4.50 -4.37
N THR A 17 8.54 3.20 -4.04
CA THR A 17 9.63 2.61 -3.24
C THR A 17 10.97 2.83 -3.91
N LYS A 18 11.07 2.53 -5.21
CA LYS A 18 12.30 2.74 -5.98
C LYS A 18 12.73 4.21 -6.01
N GLU A 19 11.81 5.14 -6.20
CA GLU A 19 12.12 6.58 -6.17
C GLU A 19 12.69 7.00 -4.81
N ILE A 20 12.11 6.52 -3.71
CA ILE A 20 12.57 6.81 -2.36
C ILE A 20 13.95 6.19 -2.11
N GLU A 21 14.16 4.93 -2.50
CA GLU A 21 15.45 4.24 -2.41
C GLU A 21 16.54 4.97 -3.19
N ASP A 22 16.27 5.40 -4.42
CA ASP A 22 17.20 6.15 -5.26
C ASP A 22 17.61 7.47 -4.59
N ARG A 23 16.67 8.18 -3.93
CA ARG A 23 16.98 9.40 -3.17
C ARG A 23 17.86 9.12 -1.96
N TYR A 24 17.58 8.08 -1.17
CA TYR A 24 18.42 7.70 -0.04
C TYR A 24 19.81 7.24 -0.48
N GLU A 25 19.92 6.54 -1.59
CA GLU A 25 21.23 6.15 -2.15
C GLU A 25 22.04 7.39 -2.58
N ALA A 26 21.42 8.35 -3.24
CA ALA A 26 22.06 9.61 -3.60
C ALA A 26 22.54 10.40 -2.36
N ILE A 27 21.72 10.45 -1.32
CA ILE A 27 22.06 11.08 -0.04
C ILE A 27 23.24 10.37 0.62
N LYS A 28 23.26 9.04 0.62
CA LYS A 28 24.36 8.22 1.16
C LYS A 28 25.67 8.52 0.42
N LYS A 29 25.65 8.64 -0.90
CA LYS A 29 26.83 9.02 -1.69
C LYS A 29 27.33 10.42 -1.34
N LYS A 30 26.43 11.40 -1.19
CA LYS A 30 26.79 12.76 -0.76
C LYS A 30 27.40 12.77 0.64
N LYS A 31 26.85 12.04 1.59
CA LYS A 31 27.42 11.90 2.95
C LYS A 31 28.82 11.30 2.92
N ASN A 32 29.00 10.21 2.20
CA ASN A 32 30.32 9.55 2.08
C ASN A 32 31.37 10.48 1.45
N ASN A 33 30.99 11.26 0.44
CA ASN A 33 31.88 12.23 -0.16
C ASN A 33 32.21 13.38 0.80
N PHE A 34 31.21 13.88 1.53
CA PHE A 34 31.40 14.91 2.54
C PHE A 34 32.36 14.44 3.65
N GLU A 35 32.19 13.25 4.20
CA GLU A 35 33.07 12.67 5.21
C GLU A 35 34.54 12.59 4.75
N ARG A 36 34.76 12.25 3.48
CA ARG A 36 36.13 12.17 2.90
C ARG A 36 36.78 13.52 2.71
N GLU A 37 35.99 14.52 2.39
CA GLU A 37 36.48 15.88 2.04
C GLU A 37 36.42 16.84 3.22
N GLU A 38 35.73 16.52 4.29
CA GLU A 38 35.41 17.40 5.43
C GLU A 38 36.64 18.09 6.01
N ILE A 39 37.75 17.36 6.17
CA ILE A 39 39.01 17.87 6.74
C ILE A 39 39.62 18.96 5.86
N LEU A 40 39.39 18.91 4.55
CA LEU A 40 39.94 19.83 3.58
C LEU A 40 39.09 21.07 3.30
N LEU A 41 37.83 21.05 3.80
CA LEU A 41 36.86 22.12 3.50
C LEU A 41 36.95 23.27 4.48
N PRO A 42 36.83 24.53 4.00
CA PRO A 42 36.61 25.70 4.84
C PRO A 42 35.30 25.55 5.67
N LYS A 43 35.25 26.20 6.82
CA LYS A 43 34.09 26.11 7.73
C LYS A 43 32.76 26.43 7.03
N GLU A 44 32.73 27.49 6.26
CA GLU A 44 31.53 27.92 5.54
C GLU A 44 31.04 26.89 4.53
N GLU A 45 31.97 26.25 3.80
CA GLU A 45 31.64 25.18 2.83
C GLU A 45 31.15 23.91 3.54
N LYS A 46 31.70 23.56 4.71
CA LYS A 46 31.20 22.45 5.53
C LYS A 46 29.76 22.68 5.93
N GLU A 47 29.45 23.84 6.51
CA GLU A 47 28.10 24.19 6.94
C GLU A 47 27.10 24.13 5.80
N LYS A 48 27.49 24.63 4.63
CA LYS A 48 26.66 24.59 3.41
C LYS A 48 26.37 23.18 2.94
N ARG A 49 27.38 22.32 2.87
CA ARG A 49 27.19 20.91 2.45
C ARG A 49 26.39 20.10 3.45
N GLN A 50 26.61 20.33 4.73
CA GLN A 50 25.84 19.70 5.80
C GLN A 50 24.35 20.09 5.70
N GLN A 51 24.08 21.37 5.53
CA GLN A 51 22.71 21.87 5.35
C GLN A 51 22.04 21.28 4.10
N GLU A 52 22.80 21.16 2.98
CA GLU A 52 22.28 20.51 1.77
C GLU A 52 21.88 19.05 2.00
N ILE A 53 22.70 18.28 2.74
CA ILE A 53 22.40 16.89 3.08
C ILE A 53 21.17 16.81 3.98
N GLU A 54 21.08 17.64 5.01
CA GLU A 54 19.91 17.69 5.91
C GLU A 54 18.62 18.02 5.14
N ASN A 55 18.68 18.96 4.22
CA ASN A 55 17.53 19.31 3.36
C ASN A 55 17.11 18.13 2.49
N LEU A 56 18.05 17.42 1.87
CA LEU A 56 17.75 16.23 1.05
C LEU A 56 17.18 15.09 1.87
N GLU A 57 17.64 14.90 3.10
CA GLU A 57 17.06 13.91 4.03
C GLU A 57 15.62 14.27 4.39
N GLN A 58 15.36 15.53 4.66
CA GLN A 58 14.01 16.02 4.95
C GLN A 58 13.08 15.83 3.74
N GLU A 59 13.53 16.18 2.54
CA GLU A 59 12.76 15.97 1.30
C GLU A 59 12.46 14.48 1.05
N ALA A 60 13.42 13.59 1.30
CA ALA A 60 13.21 12.15 1.14
C ALA A 60 12.19 11.61 2.16
N LEU A 61 12.23 12.08 3.40
CA LEU A 61 11.27 11.72 4.44
C LEU A 61 9.86 12.24 4.10
N GLU A 62 9.76 13.47 3.62
CA GLU A 62 8.49 14.05 3.17
C GLU A 62 7.89 13.27 2.00
N LEU A 63 8.70 12.87 1.02
CA LEU A 63 8.26 12.04 -0.09
C LEU A 63 7.76 10.66 0.38
N GLN A 64 8.49 10.03 1.30
CA GLN A 64 8.06 8.75 1.90
C GLN A 64 6.73 8.90 2.64
N THR A 65 6.55 9.96 3.41
CA THR A 65 5.31 10.25 4.12
C THR A 65 4.16 10.57 3.16
N LEU A 66 4.43 11.30 2.09
CA LEU A 66 3.44 11.61 1.06
C LEU A 66 2.88 10.34 0.42
N HIS A 67 3.75 9.39 0.05
CA HIS A 67 3.31 8.16 -0.61
C HIS A 67 2.81 7.09 0.37
N PHE A 68 3.50 6.88 1.49
CA PHE A 68 3.25 5.75 2.40
C PHE A 68 2.82 6.17 3.82
N GLY A 69 2.57 7.44 4.06
CA GLY A 69 1.96 7.90 5.32
C GLY A 69 0.56 7.34 5.52
N SER A 70 0.01 7.49 6.73
CA SER A 70 -1.28 6.93 7.13
C SER A 70 -2.46 7.32 6.23
N GLU A 71 -2.39 8.50 5.60
CA GLU A 71 -3.36 9.01 4.63
C GLU A 71 -2.69 9.38 3.30
N GLY A 72 -1.55 8.77 3.02
CA GLY A 72 -0.75 9.03 1.82
C GLY A 72 -1.36 8.47 0.53
N ASP A 73 -0.65 8.70 -0.56
CA ASP A 73 -1.12 8.34 -1.91
C ASP A 73 -1.46 6.86 -2.06
N TYR A 74 -0.67 5.97 -1.42
CA TYR A 74 -0.95 4.53 -1.43
C TYR A 74 -2.29 4.19 -0.79
N PHE A 75 -2.57 4.76 0.37
CA PHE A 75 -3.84 4.57 1.06
C PHE A 75 -5.00 5.08 0.20
N GLN A 76 -4.88 6.26 -0.37
CA GLN A 76 -5.92 6.85 -1.22
C GLN A 76 -6.15 6.04 -2.49
N LYS A 77 -5.08 5.59 -3.16
CA LYS A 77 -5.20 4.70 -4.34
C LYS A 77 -5.80 3.35 -4.01
N ARG A 78 -5.49 2.80 -2.86
CA ARG A 78 -6.14 1.58 -2.37
C ARG A 78 -7.63 1.78 -2.15
N GLN A 79 -8.03 2.88 -1.52
CA GLN A 79 -9.45 3.23 -1.35
C GLN A 79 -10.14 3.36 -2.71
N GLU A 80 -9.53 4.06 -3.64
CA GLU A 80 -10.10 4.30 -4.98
C GLU A 80 -10.28 3.00 -5.79
N LEU A 81 -9.31 2.09 -5.73
CA LEU A 81 -9.29 0.89 -6.56
C LEU A 81 -9.98 -0.33 -5.92
N ILE A 82 -9.84 -0.50 -4.61
CA ILE A 82 -10.28 -1.71 -3.90
C ILE A 82 -11.65 -1.53 -3.24
N LYS A 83 -11.91 -0.36 -2.67
CA LYS A 83 -13.18 -0.10 -1.97
C LYS A 83 -14.43 -0.34 -2.84
N PRO A 84 -14.50 0.08 -4.11
CA PRO A 84 -15.67 -0.20 -4.94
C PRO A 84 -15.94 -1.70 -5.11
N ILE A 85 -14.88 -2.52 -5.18
CA ILE A 85 -14.98 -3.97 -5.28
C ILE A 85 -15.54 -4.57 -3.98
N GLN A 86 -15.02 -4.13 -2.83
CA GLN A 86 -15.51 -4.52 -1.51
C GLN A 86 -16.99 -4.14 -1.32
N ASP A 87 -17.39 -2.94 -1.73
CA ASP A 87 -18.76 -2.45 -1.63
C ASP A 87 -19.72 -3.32 -2.50
N ARG A 88 -19.29 -3.74 -3.69
CA ARG A 88 -20.04 -4.68 -4.54
C ARG A 88 -20.19 -6.06 -3.89
N ILE A 89 -19.10 -6.62 -3.34
CA ILE A 89 -19.13 -7.89 -2.61
C ILE A 89 -20.09 -7.79 -1.42
N PHE A 90 -20.00 -6.72 -0.64
CA PHE A 90 -20.86 -6.53 0.52
C PHE A 90 -22.34 -6.38 0.15
N THR A 91 -22.63 -5.73 -0.97
CA THR A 91 -23.99 -5.62 -1.50
C THR A 91 -24.54 -6.99 -1.93
N ALA A 92 -23.75 -7.79 -2.63
CA ALA A 92 -24.10 -9.16 -3.02
C ALA A 92 -24.33 -10.05 -1.80
N LEU A 93 -23.44 -9.99 -0.80
CA LEU A 93 -23.58 -10.70 0.47
C LEU A 93 -24.88 -10.38 1.19
N LYS A 94 -25.24 -9.11 1.33
CA LYS A 94 -26.50 -8.68 1.95
C LYS A 94 -27.72 -9.19 1.20
N LYS A 95 -27.67 -9.17 -0.13
CA LYS A 95 -28.78 -9.62 -0.97
C LYS A 95 -28.97 -11.13 -0.80
N LEU A 96 -27.88 -11.90 -0.90
CA LEU A 96 -27.93 -13.36 -0.73
C LEU A 96 -28.38 -13.75 0.68
N ALA A 97 -27.82 -13.11 1.72
CA ALA A 97 -28.23 -13.37 3.10
C ALA A 97 -29.74 -13.18 3.29
N LYS A 98 -30.30 -12.11 2.69
CA LYS A 98 -31.72 -11.82 2.79
C LYS A 98 -32.58 -12.79 1.97
N SER A 99 -32.17 -13.19 0.76
CA SER A 99 -32.92 -14.10 -0.09
C SER A 99 -32.93 -15.52 0.44
N ASP A 100 -31.79 -16.00 0.94
CA ASP A 100 -31.59 -17.38 1.33
C ASP A 100 -31.72 -17.62 2.85
N GLY A 101 -31.93 -16.53 3.62
CA GLY A 101 -32.21 -16.58 5.05
C GLY A 101 -30.97 -16.84 5.91
N TYR A 102 -29.78 -16.40 5.48
CA TYR A 102 -28.58 -16.49 6.29
C TYR A 102 -28.54 -15.39 7.34
N ASP A 103 -28.43 -15.77 8.60
CA ASP A 103 -28.24 -14.82 9.71
C ASP A 103 -26.78 -14.39 9.87
N LEU A 104 -25.84 -15.27 9.51
CA LEU A 104 -24.39 -15.06 9.63
C LEU A 104 -23.67 -15.61 8.40
N ILE A 105 -22.71 -14.84 7.90
CA ILE A 105 -21.78 -15.25 6.84
C ILE A 105 -20.36 -14.94 7.32
N PHE A 106 -19.47 -15.92 7.25
CA PHE A 106 -18.08 -15.82 7.69
C PHE A 106 -17.11 -15.79 6.50
N ASP A 107 -16.12 -14.93 6.56
CA ASP A 107 -14.97 -14.99 5.66
C ASP A 107 -14.01 -16.07 6.15
N LYS A 108 -14.07 -17.25 5.52
CA LYS A 108 -13.27 -18.42 5.88
C LYS A 108 -11.75 -18.13 5.86
N ALA A 109 -11.29 -17.31 4.93
CA ALA A 109 -9.87 -17.00 4.78
C ALA A 109 -9.32 -16.17 5.94
N ASN A 110 -10.15 -15.32 6.53
CA ASN A 110 -9.76 -14.42 7.62
C ASN A 110 -10.24 -14.89 9.00
N GLN A 111 -10.96 -16.02 9.06
CA GLN A 111 -11.51 -16.54 10.32
C GLN A 111 -10.64 -17.68 10.85
N SER A 112 -9.60 -17.34 11.61
CA SER A 112 -8.63 -18.30 12.16
C SER A 112 -9.23 -19.31 13.14
N SER A 113 -10.39 -19.02 13.74
CA SER A 113 -11.11 -19.93 14.63
C SER A 113 -11.99 -20.93 13.90
N LEU A 114 -12.22 -20.79 12.60
CA LEU A 114 -12.97 -21.75 11.81
C LEU A 114 -12.05 -22.87 11.32
N ILE A 115 -12.03 -23.98 12.04
CA ILE A 115 -11.12 -25.12 11.78
C ILE A 115 -11.64 -26.00 10.63
N TYR A 116 -12.96 -26.16 10.52
CA TYR A 116 -13.60 -27.04 9.53
C TYR A 116 -14.95 -26.48 9.09
N ALA A 117 -15.22 -26.59 7.80
CA ALA A 117 -16.55 -26.36 7.22
C ALA A 117 -16.75 -27.29 6.01
N LEU A 118 -17.95 -27.85 5.89
CA LEU A 118 -18.34 -28.62 4.70
C LEU A 118 -18.41 -27.69 3.47
N SER A 119 -18.09 -28.23 2.31
CA SER A 119 -18.15 -27.48 1.03
C SER A 119 -19.57 -27.01 0.69
N GLU A 120 -20.61 -27.69 1.18
CA GLU A 120 -22.01 -27.28 0.97
C GLU A 120 -22.37 -25.94 1.64
N TYR A 121 -21.55 -25.49 2.61
CA TYR A 121 -21.70 -24.18 3.27
C TYR A 121 -20.87 -23.08 2.61
N ASP A 122 -20.09 -23.42 1.55
CA ASP A 122 -19.32 -22.45 0.79
C ASP A 122 -20.21 -21.79 -0.28
N ILE A 123 -20.57 -20.55 -0.03
CA ILE A 123 -21.44 -19.75 -0.92
C ILE A 123 -20.65 -18.80 -1.82
N SER A 124 -19.34 -19.02 -1.99
CA SER A 124 -18.48 -18.14 -2.77
C SER A 124 -18.95 -18.02 -4.23
N ASP A 125 -19.33 -19.14 -4.84
CA ASP A 125 -19.83 -19.16 -6.24
C ASP A 125 -21.18 -18.43 -6.37
N ASP A 126 -22.06 -18.56 -5.39
CA ASP A 126 -23.35 -17.85 -5.35
C ASP A 126 -23.16 -16.33 -5.26
N ILE A 127 -22.14 -15.89 -4.49
CA ILE A 127 -21.76 -14.47 -4.42
C ILE A 127 -21.22 -13.98 -5.77
N LEU A 128 -20.35 -14.75 -6.42
CA LEU A 128 -19.82 -14.40 -7.75
C LEU A 128 -20.94 -14.29 -8.78
N TYR A 129 -21.86 -15.25 -8.77
CA TYR A 129 -23.04 -15.21 -9.64
C TYR A 129 -23.91 -13.96 -9.38
N GLU A 130 -24.18 -13.66 -8.11
CA GLU A 130 -24.95 -12.46 -7.74
C GLU A 130 -24.26 -11.14 -8.16
N MET A 131 -22.92 -11.15 -8.23
CA MET A 131 -22.13 -10.03 -8.75
C MET A 131 -22.10 -9.96 -10.28
N GLY A 132 -22.66 -10.95 -10.99
CA GLY A 132 -22.60 -11.06 -12.44
C GLY A 132 -21.22 -11.48 -12.97
N ILE A 133 -20.48 -12.26 -12.17
CA ILE A 133 -19.16 -12.81 -12.54
C ILE A 133 -19.36 -14.30 -12.78
N GLU A 134 -19.11 -14.76 -14.02
CA GLU A 134 -19.13 -16.17 -14.40
C GLU A 134 -17.77 -16.84 -14.13
#